data_50ee174fce0cf7e805d2bcf0dc7386da
#
_entry.id   50ee174fce0cf7e805d2bcf0dc7386da
#
_cell.length_a   1.000
_cell.length_b   1.000
_cell.length_c   1.000
_cell.angle_alpha   90.00
_cell.angle_beta   90.00
_cell.angle_gamma   90.00
#
_symmetry.space_group_name_H-M   'P 1'
#
loop_
_entity.id
_entity.type
_entity.pdbx_description
1 polymer ?
#
loop_
_entity_poly.entity_id
_entity_poly.type
_entity_poly.pdbx_seq_one_letter_code
_entity_poly.pdbx_strand_id
1 'polypeptide(L)'
;RQRQMCIRDRTSRGERSYDIYSRLLKERIIFLGEEVNDVTAGLVVSQLLFLESEDPDKDINLYINSPGGSVTAGMAIYDTMQYVKCDVSTMCMGMAASMGAFLLSGGTKGKRLALPNAEIMIHQPSGGAQGQATEIEIAAEHILRTKKKLNTILSENTGQPYETIVKDTERDNWLTAQEALEYGLIDKVMENR
;
A
#
# COMPACT_ATOMS: atom_id res chain seq x y z
N ARG A 1 -9.72 -14.90 -18.10
CA ARG A 1 -8.60 -15.87 -18.18
C ARG A 1 -7.33 -15.05 -18.31
N GLN A 2 -6.60 -14.80 -17.20
CA GLN A 2 -5.25 -14.25 -17.26
C GLN A 2 -4.38 -15.23 -18.07
N ARG A 3 -3.78 -14.74 -19.15
CA ARG A 3 -2.70 -15.45 -19.83
C ARG A 3 -1.51 -15.47 -18.89
N GLN A 4 -1.22 -16.61 -18.29
CA GLN A 4 0.04 -16.83 -17.60
C GLN A 4 1.17 -16.64 -18.62
N MET A 5 1.91 -15.55 -18.49
CA MET A 5 3.08 -15.28 -19.31
C MET A 5 4.25 -16.05 -18.71
N CYS A 6 4.51 -17.25 -19.25
CA CYS A 6 5.64 -18.09 -18.82
C CYS A 6 6.95 -17.47 -19.28
N ILE A 7 7.79 -17.09 -18.35
CA ILE A 7 9.19 -16.71 -18.58
C ILE A 7 10.05 -17.93 -18.35
N ARG A 8 10.92 -18.24 -19.32
CA ARG A 8 11.91 -19.32 -19.20
C ARG A 8 13.24 -18.77 -18.70
N ASP A 9 13.65 -19.22 -17.53
CA ASP A 9 14.94 -18.89 -16.96
C ASP A 9 15.91 -20.06 -17.18
N ARG A 10 17.08 -19.80 -17.81
CA ARG A 10 18.13 -20.81 -18.09
C ARG A 10 19.22 -20.67 -17.03
N THR A 11 19.40 -21.70 -16.23
CA THR A 11 20.51 -21.80 -15.29
C THR A 11 21.38 -23.01 -15.64
N SER A 12 22.57 -23.10 -15.07
CA SER A 12 23.45 -24.28 -15.19
C SER A 12 22.81 -25.59 -14.69
N ARG A 13 21.64 -25.50 -14.00
CA ARG A 13 20.87 -26.62 -13.47
C ARG A 13 19.62 -26.95 -14.30
N GLY A 14 19.43 -26.32 -15.46
CA GLY A 14 18.30 -26.54 -16.34
C GLY A 14 17.40 -25.33 -16.55
N GLU A 15 16.35 -25.53 -17.33
CA GLU A 15 15.37 -24.53 -17.70
C GLU A 15 14.17 -24.59 -16.72
N ARG A 16 13.79 -23.48 -16.10
CA ARG A 16 12.61 -23.37 -15.24
C ARG A 16 11.65 -22.33 -15.82
N SER A 17 10.37 -22.68 -15.83
CA SER A 17 9.28 -21.79 -16.25
C SER A 17 8.71 -21.07 -15.02
N TYR A 18 8.58 -19.75 -15.10
CA TYR A 18 7.94 -18.91 -14.08
C TYR A 18 6.84 -18.06 -14.72
N ASP A 19 5.77 -17.76 -13.97
CA ASP A 19 4.94 -16.62 -14.32
C ASP A 19 5.66 -15.30 -13.94
N ILE A 20 5.22 -14.19 -14.51
CA ILE A 20 5.91 -12.90 -14.33
C ILE A 20 5.96 -12.46 -12.86
N TYR A 21 4.88 -12.69 -12.09
CA TYR A 21 4.82 -12.31 -10.67
C TYR A 21 5.78 -13.15 -9.83
N SER A 22 5.85 -14.48 -10.07
CA SER A 22 6.83 -15.35 -9.42
C SER A 22 8.26 -14.97 -9.75
N ARG A 23 8.52 -14.48 -10.97
CA ARG A 23 9.86 -14.01 -11.36
C ARG A 23 10.21 -12.69 -10.65
N LEU A 24 9.26 -11.76 -10.56
CA LEU A 24 9.44 -10.50 -9.81
C LEU A 24 9.62 -10.76 -8.31
N LEU A 25 8.91 -11.72 -7.74
CA LEU A 25 9.05 -12.11 -6.33
C LEU A 25 10.49 -12.56 -5.99
N LYS A 26 11.20 -13.21 -6.92
CA LYS A 26 12.61 -13.55 -6.73
C LYS A 26 13.52 -12.32 -6.62
N GLU A 27 13.15 -11.21 -7.24
CA GLU A 27 13.82 -9.92 -7.08
C GLU A 27 13.27 -9.14 -5.88
N ARG A 28 12.51 -9.81 -5.00
CA ARG A 28 11.88 -9.24 -3.80
C ARG A 28 10.89 -8.11 -4.12
N ILE A 29 10.21 -8.22 -5.27
CA ILE A 29 9.20 -7.27 -5.73
C ILE A 29 7.82 -7.88 -5.57
N ILE A 30 6.97 -7.22 -4.81
CA ILE A 30 5.54 -7.49 -4.66
C ILE A 30 4.80 -6.40 -5.43
N PHE A 31 3.81 -6.78 -6.23
CA PHE A 31 3.03 -5.84 -7.02
C PHE A 31 1.57 -5.82 -6.57
N LEU A 32 1.12 -4.70 -6.01
CA LEU A 32 -0.27 -4.41 -5.71
C LEU A 32 -0.85 -3.56 -6.85
N GLY A 33 -1.39 -4.23 -7.88
CA GLY A 33 -1.85 -3.62 -9.13
C GLY A 33 -3.37 -3.56 -9.29
N GLU A 34 -4.13 -3.71 -8.20
CA GLU A 34 -5.59 -3.77 -8.23
C GLU A 34 -6.20 -3.26 -6.92
N GLU A 35 -7.52 -3.39 -6.78
CA GLU A 35 -8.24 -3.02 -5.57
C GLU A 35 -7.78 -3.82 -4.35
N VAL A 36 -7.69 -3.15 -3.21
CA VAL A 36 -7.39 -3.77 -1.91
C VAL A 36 -8.63 -4.48 -1.38
N ASN A 37 -8.58 -5.80 -1.34
CA ASN A 37 -9.62 -6.69 -0.80
C ASN A 37 -8.97 -7.86 -0.05
N ASP A 38 -9.77 -8.76 0.51
CA ASP A 38 -9.27 -9.87 1.33
C ASP A 38 -8.35 -10.81 0.54
N VAL A 39 -8.60 -11.01 -0.76
CA VAL A 39 -7.78 -11.88 -1.63
C VAL A 39 -6.43 -11.22 -1.90
N THR A 40 -6.43 -9.97 -2.36
CA THR A 40 -5.20 -9.23 -2.66
C THR A 40 -4.36 -9.01 -1.41
N ALA A 41 -5.00 -8.70 -0.28
CA ALA A 41 -4.32 -8.57 1.01
C ALA A 41 -3.69 -9.89 1.46
N GLY A 42 -4.41 -11.00 1.34
CA GLY A 42 -3.88 -12.32 1.66
C GLY A 42 -2.63 -12.68 0.84
N LEU A 43 -2.63 -12.34 -0.45
CA LEU A 43 -1.48 -12.56 -1.34
C LEU A 43 -0.28 -11.69 -0.94
N VAL A 44 -0.49 -10.39 -0.71
CA VAL A 44 0.59 -9.47 -0.32
C VAL A 44 1.18 -9.86 1.04
N VAL A 45 0.34 -10.13 2.03
CA VAL A 45 0.76 -10.59 3.37
C VAL A 45 1.60 -11.87 3.28
N SER A 46 1.13 -12.87 2.50
CA SER A 46 1.87 -14.13 2.33
C SER A 46 3.23 -13.91 1.67
N GLN A 47 3.32 -13.01 0.70
CA GLN A 47 4.57 -12.68 0.01
C GLN A 47 5.55 -11.91 0.92
N LEU A 48 5.05 -10.98 1.74
CA LEU A 48 5.86 -10.28 2.75
C LEU A 48 6.50 -11.27 3.73
N LEU A 49 5.71 -12.18 4.30
CA LEU A 49 6.19 -13.21 5.24
C LEU A 49 7.15 -14.19 4.57
N PHE A 50 6.87 -14.59 3.34
CA PHE A 50 7.76 -15.47 2.56
C PHE A 50 9.12 -14.83 2.32
N LEU A 51 9.14 -13.57 1.85
CA LEU A 51 10.39 -12.85 1.57
C LEU A 51 11.20 -12.58 2.84
N GLU A 52 10.55 -12.30 3.97
CA GLU A 52 11.24 -12.21 5.25
C GLU A 52 11.91 -13.54 5.62
N SER A 53 11.22 -14.68 5.44
CA SER A 53 11.76 -16.00 5.75
C SER A 53 12.95 -16.38 4.87
N GLU A 54 13.01 -15.87 3.64
CA GLU A 54 14.14 -16.12 2.71
C GLU A 54 15.39 -15.31 3.09
N ASP A 55 15.22 -14.03 3.44
CA ASP A 55 16.34 -13.16 3.82
C ASP A 55 15.78 -11.94 4.60
N PRO A 56 15.89 -11.92 5.94
CA PRO A 56 15.36 -10.82 6.75
C PRO A 56 16.16 -9.52 6.67
N ASP A 57 17.37 -9.55 6.12
CA ASP A 57 18.28 -8.39 6.06
C ASP A 57 18.18 -7.61 4.75
N LYS A 58 17.41 -8.12 3.78
CA LYS A 58 17.20 -7.45 2.49
C LYS A 58 15.85 -6.79 2.39
N ASP A 59 15.84 -5.62 1.76
CA ASP A 59 14.62 -4.86 1.50
C ASP A 59 13.59 -5.66 0.68
N ILE A 60 12.32 -5.41 0.98
CA ILE A 60 11.18 -5.84 0.17
C ILE A 60 10.66 -4.62 -0.57
N ASN A 61 10.36 -4.75 -1.85
CA ASN A 61 9.84 -3.67 -2.68
C ASN A 61 8.35 -3.90 -2.97
N LEU A 62 7.49 -3.06 -2.42
CA LEU A 62 6.06 -3.07 -2.68
C LEU A 62 5.71 -1.99 -3.71
N TYR A 63 5.40 -2.41 -4.93
CA TYR A 63 4.97 -1.53 -6.02
C TYR A 63 3.45 -1.41 -6.02
N ILE A 64 2.95 -0.17 -6.06
CA ILE A 64 1.54 0.14 -5.86
C ILE A 64 1.00 0.87 -7.09
N ASN A 65 -0.06 0.30 -7.68
CA ASN A 65 -0.95 0.93 -8.66
C ASN A 65 -2.38 0.52 -8.30
N SER A 66 -2.97 1.18 -7.31
CA SER A 66 -4.22 0.74 -6.69
C SER A 66 -5.16 1.92 -6.39
N PRO A 67 -6.46 1.77 -6.68
CA PRO A 67 -7.48 2.73 -6.27
C PRO A 67 -7.79 2.69 -4.76
N GLY A 68 -7.17 1.79 -4.00
CA GLY A 68 -7.52 1.52 -2.63
C GLY A 68 -8.55 0.41 -2.49
N GLY A 69 -9.39 0.46 -1.47
CA GLY A 69 -10.43 -0.54 -1.22
C GLY A 69 -10.69 -0.76 0.27
N SER A 70 -10.84 -2.02 0.67
CA SER A 70 -11.19 -2.41 2.05
C SER A 70 -10.14 -1.92 3.06
N VAL A 71 -10.60 -1.15 4.05
CA VAL A 71 -9.74 -0.66 5.13
C VAL A 71 -9.17 -1.84 5.95
N THR A 72 -10.00 -2.83 6.28
CA THR A 72 -9.56 -3.99 7.07
C THR A 72 -8.49 -4.79 6.35
N ALA A 73 -8.69 -5.06 5.05
CA ALA A 73 -7.73 -5.73 4.21
C ALA A 73 -6.41 -4.92 4.07
N GLY A 74 -6.53 -3.60 3.88
CA GLY A 74 -5.37 -2.70 3.83
C GLY A 74 -4.60 -2.65 5.14
N MET A 75 -5.29 -2.65 6.29
CA MET A 75 -4.63 -2.71 7.59
C MET A 75 -3.88 -4.02 7.83
N ALA A 76 -4.36 -5.14 7.29
CA ALA A 76 -3.62 -6.41 7.35
C ALA A 76 -2.27 -6.32 6.61
N ILE A 77 -2.26 -5.66 5.44
CA ILE A 77 -1.02 -5.39 4.71
C ILE A 77 -0.12 -4.45 5.52
N TYR A 78 -0.67 -3.31 5.96
CA TYR A 78 0.08 -2.30 6.71
C TYR A 78 0.74 -2.88 7.96
N ASP A 79 -0.03 -3.56 8.80
CA ASP A 79 0.49 -4.14 10.04
C ASP A 79 1.58 -5.20 9.74
N THR A 80 1.44 -5.97 8.65
CA THR A 80 2.46 -6.93 8.22
C THR A 80 3.73 -6.22 7.74
N MET A 81 3.61 -5.11 6.99
CA MET A 81 4.76 -4.29 6.60
C MET A 81 5.54 -3.77 7.81
N GLN A 82 4.83 -3.41 8.90
CA GLN A 82 5.47 -2.98 10.14
C GLN A 82 6.00 -4.14 11.00
N TYR A 83 5.44 -5.34 10.84
CA TYR A 83 5.80 -6.53 11.63
C TYR A 83 7.05 -7.23 11.14
N VAL A 84 7.26 -7.32 9.84
CA VAL A 84 8.44 -7.98 9.25
C VAL A 84 9.73 -7.22 9.58
N LYS A 85 10.84 -7.94 9.68
CA LYS A 85 12.16 -7.34 10.01
C LYS A 85 12.78 -6.59 8.83
N CYS A 86 12.42 -6.98 7.63
CA CYS A 86 12.90 -6.32 6.41
C CYS A 86 12.40 -4.88 6.35
N ASP A 87 13.21 -3.96 5.84
CA ASP A 87 12.70 -2.69 5.36
C ASP A 87 11.76 -2.92 4.17
N VAL A 88 10.60 -2.27 4.20
CA VAL A 88 9.64 -2.32 3.09
C VAL A 88 9.68 -1.01 2.33
N SER A 89 10.33 -1.02 1.17
CA SER A 89 10.29 0.10 0.23
C SER A 89 8.96 0.11 -0.50
N THR A 90 8.31 1.25 -0.60
CA THR A 90 7.07 1.42 -1.36
C THR A 90 7.28 2.32 -2.56
N MET A 91 6.62 2.01 -3.70
CA MET A 91 6.72 2.82 -4.91
C MET A 91 5.37 2.93 -5.61
N CYS A 92 4.88 4.16 -5.76
CA CYS A 92 3.69 4.42 -6.57
C CYS A 92 4.04 4.45 -8.06
N MET A 93 3.33 3.64 -8.84
CA MET A 93 3.37 3.59 -10.31
C MET A 93 1.96 3.80 -10.85
N GLY A 94 1.69 4.93 -11.50
CA GLY A 94 0.36 5.29 -11.95
C GLY A 94 -0.45 5.93 -10.84
N MET A 95 -1.09 5.15 -9.97
CA MET A 95 -1.96 5.68 -8.93
C MET A 95 -1.81 4.97 -7.59
N ALA A 96 -1.83 5.73 -6.51
CA ALA A 96 -2.04 5.22 -5.17
C ALA A 96 -3.15 6.06 -4.49
N ALA A 97 -4.38 5.54 -4.47
CA ALA A 97 -5.51 6.25 -3.90
C ALA A 97 -6.06 5.57 -2.65
N SER A 98 -6.59 6.35 -1.70
CA SER A 98 -7.25 5.84 -0.50
C SER A 98 -6.34 4.89 0.29
N MET A 99 -6.75 3.63 0.49
CA MET A 99 -5.86 2.63 1.13
C MET A 99 -4.54 2.42 0.37
N GLY A 100 -4.49 2.65 -0.95
CA GLY A 100 -3.23 2.62 -1.72
C GLY A 100 -2.25 3.71 -1.28
N ALA A 101 -2.73 4.94 -1.07
CA ALA A 101 -1.92 6.05 -0.55
C ALA A 101 -1.50 5.81 0.91
N PHE A 102 -2.38 5.22 1.69
CA PHE A 102 -2.09 4.84 3.08
C PHE A 102 -0.94 3.82 3.14
N LEU A 103 -0.99 2.77 2.34
CA LEU A 103 0.08 1.77 2.24
C LEU A 103 1.38 2.37 1.70
N LEU A 104 1.31 3.26 0.71
CA LEU A 104 2.46 3.98 0.18
C LEU A 104 3.18 4.75 1.28
N SER A 105 2.45 5.49 2.10
CA SER A 105 2.99 6.26 3.24
C SER A 105 3.57 5.39 4.35
N GLY A 106 3.13 4.13 4.43
CA GLY A 106 3.53 3.14 5.43
C GLY A 106 4.85 2.43 5.16
N GLY A 107 5.50 2.71 4.04
CA GLY A 107 6.85 2.20 3.76
C GLY A 107 7.91 2.71 4.73
N THR A 108 9.04 2.04 4.78
CA THR A 108 10.19 2.45 5.59
C THR A 108 10.61 3.87 5.22
N LYS A 109 10.76 4.75 6.22
CA LYS A 109 11.19 6.15 6.00
C LYS A 109 12.50 6.21 5.22
N GLY A 110 12.53 7.11 4.22
CA GLY A 110 13.63 7.22 3.26
C GLY A 110 13.50 6.29 2.05
N LYS A 111 12.53 5.36 2.06
CA LYS A 111 12.32 4.34 1.01
C LYS A 111 10.91 4.36 0.42
N ARG A 112 10.18 5.47 0.59
CA ARG A 112 8.83 5.68 0.02
C ARG A 112 8.97 6.52 -1.24
N LEU A 113 8.55 5.97 -2.37
CA LEU A 113 8.91 6.47 -3.69
C LEU A 113 7.66 6.65 -4.57
N ALA A 114 7.74 7.52 -5.57
CA ALA A 114 6.77 7.59 -6.65
C ALA A 114 7.45 7.90 -7.98
N LEU A 115 6.88 7.42 -9.08
CA LEU A 115 7.28 7.83 -10.42
C LEU A 115 6.74 9.25 -10.72
N PRO A 116 7.36 10.01 -11.65
CA PRO A 116 7.07 11.45 -11.81
C PRO A 116 5.62 11.78 -12.17
N ASN A 117 4.94 10.88 -12.89
CA ASN A 117 3.55 11.07 -13.33
C ASN A 117 2.54 10.30 -12.46
N ALA A 118 2.97 9.82 -11.29
CA ALA A 118 2.07 9.14 -10.37
C ALA A 118 1.13 10.13 -9.69
N GLU A 119 -0.11 9.70 -9.46
CA GLU A 119 -1.13 10.43 -8.72
C GLU A 119 -1.39 9.76 -7.38
N ILE A 120 -1.42 10.55 -6.32
CA ILE A 120 -1.66 10.05 -4.96
C ILE A 120 -2.93 10.75 -4.43
N MET A 121 -3.86 9.98 -3.85
CA MET A 121 -5.08 10.56 -3.30
C MET A 121 -5.31 10.09 -1.88
N ILE A 122 -5.55 11.05 -0.99
CA ILE A 122 -5.93 10.80 0.39
C ILE A 122 -7.35 11.29 0.63
N HIS A 123 -8.11 10.53 1.41
CA HIS A 123 -9.44 10.89 1.88
C HIS A 123 -9.84 10.08 3.11
N GLN A 124 -10.93 10.50 3.76
CA GLN A 124 -11.49 9.75 4.89
C GLN A 124 -12.11 8.42 4.47
N PRO A 125 -12.21 7.42 5.38
CA PRO A 125 -12.90 6.19 5.07
C PRO A 125 -14.39 6.46 4.81
N SER A 126 -14.94 5.76 3.84
CA SER A 126 -16.37 5.74 3.57
C SER A 126 -16.99 4.46 4.13
N GLY A 127 -18.25 4.55 4.49
CA GLY A 127 -19.02 3.41 4.95
C GLY A 127 -20.49 3.79 5.08
N GLY A 128 -21.33 2.79 5.30
CA GLY A 128 -22.75 2.96 5.51
C GLY A 128 -23.29 1.84 6.40
N ALA A 129 -24.45 2.06 6.98
CA ALA A 129 -25.18 1.08 7.76
C ALA A 129 -26.67 1.20 7.49
N GLN A 130 -27.35 0.07 7.51
CA GLN A 130 -28.79 -0.05 7.41
C GLN A 130 -29.25 -1.07 8.44
N GLY A 131 -30.34 -0.77 9.17
CA GLY A 131 -30.84 -1.66 10.20
C GLY A 131 -31.56 -0.87 11.29
N GLN A 132 -31.64 -1.42 12.50
CA GLN A 132 -32.21 -0.77 13.68
C GLN A 132 -31.32 0.42 14.12
N ALA A 133 -31.91 1.38 14.83
CA ALA A 133 -31.20 2.59 15.27
C ALA A 133 -29.88 2.28 16.00
N THR A 134 -29.90 1.32 16.93
CA THR A 134 -28.70 0.90 17.68
C THR A 134 -27.61 0.30 16.77
N GLU A 135 -27.99 -0.46 15.74
CA GLU A 135 -27.03 -1.03 14.77
C GLU A 135 -26.36 0.08 13.95
N ILE A 136 -27.15 1.10 13.54
CA ILE A 136 -26.63 2.27 12.82
C ILE A 136 -25.67 3.07 13.72
N GLU A 137 -25.99 3.25 14.99
CA GLU A 137 -25.13 3.94 15.97
C GLU A 137 -23.78 3.20 16.14
N ILE A 138 -23.82 1.88 16.36
CA ILE A 138 -22.61 1.04 16.47
C ILE A 138 -21.73 1.15 15.21
N ALA A 139 -22.34 1.10 14.03
CA ALA A 139 -21.61 1.21 12.78
C ALA A 139 -20.99 2.62 12.60
N ALA A 140 -21.71 3.68 12.96
CA ALA A 140 -21.21 5.05 12.92
C ALA A 140 -20.03 5.24 13.87
N GLU A 141 -20.11 4.76 15.10
CA GLU A 141 -19.00 4.79 16.05
C GLU A 141 -17.78 4.02 15.53
N HIS A 142 -17.98 2.87 14.91
CA HIS A 142 -16.90 2.08 14.32
C HIS A 142 -16.20 2.85 13.20
N ILE A 143 -16.94 3.48 12.29
CA ILE A 143 -16.38 4.28 11.19
C ILE A 143 -15.59 5.48 11.74
N LEU A 144 -16.12 6.19 12.73
CA LEU A 144 -15.44 7.33 13.36
C LEU A 144 -14.14 6.91 14.07
N ARG A 145 -14.14 5.77 14.74
CA ARG A 145 -12.93 5.19 15.35
C ARG A 145 -11.90 4.83 14.29
N THR A 146 -12.33 4.24 13.19
CA THR A 146 -11.48 3.91 12.05
C THR A 146 -10.87 5.17 11.42
N LYS A 147 -11.68 6.22 11.17
CA LYS A 147 -11.23 7.53 10.68
C LYS A 147 -10.12 8.09 11.57
N LYS A 148 -10.36 8.11 12.90
CA LYS A 148 -9.37 8.60 13.87
C LYS A 148 -8.06 7.80 13.80
N LYS A 149 -8.13 6.46 13.75
CA LYS A 149 -6.96 5.58 13.65
C LYS A 149 -6.15 5.88 12.38
N LEU A 150 -6.80 5.92 11.23
CA LEU A 150 -6.14 6.18 9.94
C LEU A 150 -5.48 7.56 9.91
N ASN A 151 -6.16 8.60 10.38
CA ASN A 151 -5.62 9.95 10.43
C ASN A 151 -4.43 10.07 11.38
N THR A 152 -4.45 9.36 12.51
CA THR A 152 -3.31 9.32 13.45
C THR A 152 -2.08 8.69 12.76
N ILE A 153 -2.25 7.55 12.12
CA ILE A 153 -1.16 6.87 11.42
C ILE A 153 -0.62 7.72 10.24
N LEU A 154 -1.53 8.36 9.46
CA LEU A 154 -1.10 9.28 8.39
C LEU A 154 -0.31 10.47 8.93
N SER A 155 -0.72 11.03 10.07
CA SER A 155 0.03 12.10 10.74
C SER A 155 1.43 11.65 11.14
N GLU A 156 1.57 10.47 11.71
CA GLU A 156 2.85 9.87 12.08
C GLU A 156 3.74 9.59 10.84
N ASN A 157 3.15 9.03 9.79
CA ASN A 157 3.87 8.68 8.57
C ASN A 157 4.33 9.91 7.79
N THR A 158 3.50 10.96 7.71
CA THR A 158 3.79 12.17 6.91
C THR A 158 4.55 13.23 7.70
N GLY A 159 4.42 13.25 9.02
CA GLY A 159 4.90 14.34 9.87
C GLY A 159 3.98 15.57 9.87
N GLN A 160 2.82 15.50 9.20
CA GLN A 160 1.82 16.58 9.23
C GLN A 160 1.07 16.59 10.58
N PRO A 161 0.67 17.75 11.09
CA PRO A 161 -0.20 17.85 12.26
C PRO A 161 -1.52 17.07 12.03
N TYR A 162 -2.03 16.43 13.09
CA TYR A 162 -3.27 15.65 13.02
C TYR A 162 -4.45 16.44 12.44
N GLU A 163 -4.61 17.70 12.86
CA GLU A 163 -5.68 18.60 12.39
C GLU A 163 -5.55 18.92 10.90
N THR A 164 -4.32 18.98 10.37
CA THR A 164 -4.04 19.14 8.94
C THR A 164 -4.52 17.90 8.19
N ILE A 165 -4.16 16.70 8.67
CA ILE A 165 -4.63 15.44 8.08
C ILE A 165 -6.15 15.35 8.10
N VAL A 166 -6.81 15.70 9.22
CA VAL A 166 -8.28 15.67 9.32
C VAL A 166 -8.93 16.58 8.28
N LYS A 167 -8.40 17.79 8.08
CA LYS A 167 -8.89 18.76 7.10
C LYS A 167 -8.65 18.26 5.67
N ASP A 168 -7.45 17.80 5.37
CA ASP A 168 -7.03 17.47 4.01
C ASP A 168 -7.58 16.11 3.52
N THR A 169 -8.01 15.25 4.45
CA THR A 169 -8.71 14.00 4.13
C THR A 169 -10.23 14.09 4.16
N GLU A 170 -10.81 15.27 4.43
CA GLU A 170 -12.28 15.43 4.52
C GLU A 170 -12.98 15.13 3.18
N ARG A 171 -12.31 15.41 2.06
CA ARG A 171 -12.73 15.08 0.70
C ARG A 171 -11.53 14.52 -0.07
N ASP A 172 -11.77 14.04 -1.29
CA ASP A 172 -10.72 13.55 -2.17
C ASP A 172 -9.68 14.65 -2.38
N ASN A 173 -8.48 14.40 -1.91
CA ASN A 173 -7.34 15.29 -2.05
C ASN A 173 -6.30 14.62 -2.94
N TRP A 174 -6.26 15.05 -4.20
CA TRP A 174 -5.35 14.55 -5.21
C TRP A 174 -4.05 15.33 -5.23
N LEU A 175 -2.94 14.60 -5.19
CA LEU A 175 -1.59 15.14 -5.18
C LEU A 175 -0.79 14.53 -6.33
N THR A 176 -0.04 15.37 -7.01
CA THR A 176 1.05 14.92 -7.89
C THR A 176 2.16 14.25 -7.08
N ALA A 177 3.07 13.56 -7.73
CA ALA A 177 4.23 12.97 -7.05
C ALA A 177 5.06 14.02 -6.28
N GLN A 178 5.21 15.22 -6.85
CA GLN A 178 5.96 16.31 -6.21
C GLN A 178 5.23 16.87 -4.98
N GLU A 179 3.91 17.08 -5.06
CA GLU A 179 3.09 17.51 -3.92
C GLU A 179 3.06 16.45 -2.82
N ALA A 180 3.03 15.16 -3.18
CA ALA A 180 3.09 14.06 -2.22
C ALA A 180 4.45 13.99 -1.49
N LEU A 181 5.54 14.35 -2.17
CA LEU A 181 6.86 14.51 -1.56
C LEU A 181 6.87 15.66 -0.55
N GLU A 182 6.37 16.83 -0.94
CA GLU A 182 6.30 18.02 -0.07
C GLU A 182 5.36 17.79 1.13
N TYR A 183 4.30 17.01 0.94
CA TYR A 183 3.36 16.64 1.99
C TYR A 183 3.95 15.64 2.99
N GLY A 184 4.94 14.85 2.58
CA GLY A 184 5.58 13.82 3.39
C GLY A 184 4.99 12.41 3.22
N LEU A 185 4.12 12.20 2.24
CA LEU A 185 3.59 10.87 1.90
C LEU A 185 4.65 9.96 1.29
N ILE A 186 5.62 10.53 0.60
CA ILE A 186 6.79 9.86 0.02
C ILE A 186 8.08 10.60 0.38
N ASP A 187 9.21 9.95 0.12
CA ASP A 187 10.54 10.49 0.41
C ASP A 187 11.29 10.93 -0.85
N LYS A 188 10.88 10.43 -2.03
CA LYS A 188 11.58 10.77 -3.29
C LYS A 188 10.70 10.51 -4.51
N VAL A 189 10.83 11.38 -5.52
CA VAL A 189 10.34 11.15 -6.89
C VAL A 189 11.47 10.54 -7.71
N MET A 190 11.22 9.41 -8.37
CA MET A 190 12.22 8.63 -9.11
C MET A 190 12.09 8.87 -10.60
N GLU A 191 12.96 9.68 -11.17
CA GLU A 191 12.99 9.92 -12.62
C GLU A 191 13.63 8.78 -13.41
N ASN A 192 14.67 8.16 -12.84
CA ASN A 192 15.41 7.04 -13.43
C ASN A 192 15.78 6.01 -12.36
N ARG A 193 16.00 4.77 -12.81
CA ARG A 193 16.41 3.64 -11.98
C ARG A 193 17.91 3.66 -11.69
#